data_25cb1a972d59840b157f4c924da5654a
#
_entry.id   25cb1a972d59840b157f4c924da5654a
#
_cell.length_a   1.000
_cell.length_b   1.000
_cell.length_c   1.000
_cell.angle_alpha   90.00
_cell.angle_beta   90.00
_cell.angle_gamma   90.00
#
_symmetry.space_group_name_H-M   'P 1'
#
loop_
_entity.id
_entity.type
_entity.pdbx_description
1 polymer ?
#
loop_
_entity_poly.entity_id
_entity_poly.type
_entity_poly.pdbx_seq_one_letter_code
_entity_poly.pdbx_strand_id
1 'polypeptide(L)'
;LLVDEDGVVWASRESEPCGGWCPTDSWQQGVTNEDRHALLVPPGTPPGEYRLQVAWAPLEDGPRLEVEAGGERLRQVTVGQVTVQRGQPRSPILSTLPNAGATAFGELVLRGHTPASAEAQPGEVIHMETHWLAQARPQAAYTLLVELVSASGQVANSWQFAPFTGSHSTELWQQGEYARGHHLLVLPGGLAPGSYRLTIGREGAFFPGERAVLEIAAP
;
A
#
# COMPACT_ATOMS: atom_id res chain seq x y z
N LEU A 1 -2.96 -13.43 1.72
CA LEU A 1 -2.68 -12.18 1.03
C LEU A 1 -3.69 -11.97 -0.09
N LEU A 2 -4.12 -10.74 -0.31
CA LEU A 2 -4.87 -10.30 -1.48
C LEU A 2 -3.93 -9.44 -2.33
N VAL A 3 -3.64 -9.88 -3.56
CA VAL A 3 -2.56 -9.29 -4.39
C VAL A 3 -3.12 -8.97 -5.77
N ASP A 4 -2.86 -7.76 -6.28
CA ASP A 4 -3.26 -7.34 -7.63
C ASP A 4 -2.35 -7.91 -8.73
N GLU A 5 -2.58 -7.50 -9.98
CA GLU A 5 -1.77 -7.92 -11.13
C GLU A 5 -0.32 -7.43 -11.06
N ASP A 6 -0.09 -6.27 -10.46
CA ASP A 6 1.23 -5.63 -10.30
C ASP A 6 2.01 -6.20 -9.10
N GLY A 7 1.42 -7.10 -8.33
CA GLY A 7 2.04 -7.70 -7.14
C GLY A 7 1.88 -6.88 -5.86
N VAL A 8 1.07 -5.84 -5.88
CA VAL A 8 0.80 -5.03 -4.67
C VAL A 8 -0.13 -5.78 -3.73
N VAL A 9 0.25 -5.86 -2.47
CA VAL A 9 -0.54 -6.50 -1.41
C VAL A 9 -1.56 -5.51 -0.87
N TRP A 10 -2.85 -5.75 -1.11
CA TRP A 10 -3.96 -4.90 -0.66
C TRP A 10 -4.52 -5.30 0.70
N ALA A 11 -4.40 -6.57 1.03
CA ALA A 11 -4.77 -7.09 2.34
C ALA A 11 -3.87 -8.26 2.72
N SER A 12 -3.57 -8.36 4.00
CA SER A 12 -2.87 -9.50 4.58
C SER A 12 -3.52 -9.91 5.89
N ARG A 13 -3.39 -11.18 6.20
CA ARG A 13 -3.68 -11.71 7.52
C ARG A 13 -2.63 -12.76 7.86
N GLU A 14 -2.01 -12.58 9.00
CA GLU A 14 -1.10 -13.54 9.61
C GLU A 14 -1.78 -14.14 10.85
N SER A 15 -1.74 -15.43 10.96
CA SER A 15 -2.27 -16.15 12.13
C SER A 15 -1.66 -17.54 12.18
N GLU A 16 -1.51 -18.06 13.36
CA GLU A 16 -1.20 -19.48 13.57
C GLU A 16 -2.36 -20.37 13.04
N PRO A 17 -2.03 -21.59 12.60
CA PRO A 17 -3.06 -22.54 12.14
C PRO A 17 -4.16 -22.76 13.18
N CYS A 18 -5.39 -22.83 12.72
CA CYS A 18 -6.61 -22.97 13.55
C CYS A 18 -6.69 -21.89 14.66
N GLY A 19 -6.11 -20.69 14.44
CA GLY A 19 -6.06 -19.65 15.47
C GLY A 19 -5.23 -20.02 16.69
N GLY A 20 -4.17 -20.84 16.52
CA GLY A 20 -3.27 -21.30 17.59
C GLY A 20 -3.67 -22.62 18.26
N TRP A 21 -4.80 -23.22 17.86
CA TRP A 21 -5.26 -24.48 18.47
C TRP A 21 -4.67 -25.75 17.84
N CYS A 22 -4.10 -25.67 16.66
CA CYS A 22 -3.43 -26.78 15.99
C CYS A 22 -2.04 -26.38 15.46
N PRO A 23 -1.09 -26.12 16.37
CA PRO A 23 0.25 -25.72 15.98
C PRO A 23 0.94 -26.80 15.14
N THR A 24 1.80 -26.38 14.20
CA THR A 24 2.41 -27.26 13.21
C THR A 24 3.27 -28.38 13.78
N ASP A 25 3.83 -28.21 14.98
CA ASP A 25 4.61 -29.21 15.72
C ASP A 25 3.75 -30.38 16.22
N SER A 26 2.44 -30.18 16.31
CA SER A 26 1.47 -31.23 16.67
C SER A 26 0.96 -32.05 15.47
N TRP A 27 1.32 -31.64 14.23
CA TRP A 27 0.81 -32.27 13.02
C TRP A 27 1.43 -33.65 12.78
N GLN A 28 0.61 -34.59 12.40
CA GLN A 28 1.05 -35.94 12.08
C GLN A 28 1.24 -36.09 10.56
N GLN A 29 2.29 -36.78 10.16
CA GLN A 29 2.56 -37.05 8.76
C GLN A 29 1.38 -37.81 8.12
N GLY A 30 0.93 -37.36 6.95
CA GLY A 30 -0.17 -37.94 6.20
C GLY A 30 -1.57 -37.56 6.69
N VAL A 31 -1.69 -36.72 7.71
CA VAL A 31 -2.97 -36.18 8.20
C VAL A 31 -3.21 -34.81 7.58
N THR A 32 -4.42 -34.63 7.06
CA THR A 32 -4.87 -33.31 6.56
C THR A 32 -5.49 -32.52 7.69
N ASN A 33 -5.00 -31.32 7.91
CA ASN A 33 -5.58 -30.36 8.85
C ASN A 33 -6.36 -29.30 8.08
N GLU A 34 -7.61 -29.05 8.48
CA GLU A 34 -8.44 -28.00 7.91
C GLU A 34 -8.22 -26.71 8.70
N ASP A 35 -7.80 -25.65 7.99
CA ASP A 35 -7.60 -24.33 8.58
C ASP A 35 -8.43 -23.28 7.84
N ARG A 36 -9.25 -22.52 8.58
CA ARG A 36 -10.19 -21.56 8.02
C ARG A 36 -9.75 -20.14 8.32
N HIS A 37 -9.55 -19.36 7.26
CA HIS A 37 -9.17 -17.97 7.34
C HIS A 37 -10.26 -17.05 6.76
N ALA A 38 -10.42 -15.89 7.36
CA ALA A 38 -11.15 -14.77 6.77
C ALA A 38 -10.17 -13.63 6.51
N LEU A 39 -10.20 -13.08 5.31
CA LEU A 39 -9.41 -11.93 4.92
C LEU A 39 -10.35 -10.74 4.73
N LEU A 40 -10.13 -9.67 5.49
CA LEU A 40 -10.88 -8.43 5.33
C LEU A 40 -10.32 -7.68 4.12
N VAL A 41 -11.17 -7.37 3.14
CA VAL A 41 -10.84 -6.46 2.06
C VAL A 41 -10.99 -5.03 2.59
N PRO A 42 -9.91 -4.25 2.70
CA PRO A 42 -9.97 -2.91 3.28
C PRO A 42 -10.82 -1.96 2.42
N PRO A 43 -11.52 -1.00 3.04
CA PRO A 43 -12.15 0.08 2.30
C PRO A 43 -11.15 0.81 1.40
N GLY A 44 -11.59 1.17 0.20
CA GLY A 44 -10.73 1.85 -0.78
C GLY A 44 -9.86 0.91 -1.62
N THR A 45 -9.95 -0.41 -1.43
CA THR A 45 -9.37 -1.36 -2.38
C THR A 45 -10.06 -1.17 -3.73
N PRO A 46 -9.31 -0.94 -4.82
CA PRO A 46 -9.89 -0.71 -6.14
C PRO A 46 -10.75 -1.88 -6.60
N PRO A 47 -11.81 -1.64 -7.38
CA PRO A 47 -12.50 -2.72 -8.06
C PRO A 47 -11.58 -3.35 -9.12
N GLY A 48 -11.55 -4.68 -9.18
CA GLY A 48 -10.67 -5.41 -10.09
C GLY A 48 -10.50 -6.87 -9.71
N GLU A 49 -9.62 -7.55 -10.44
CA GLU A 49 -9.27 -8.93 -10.21
C GLU A 49 -8.03 -9.02 -9.31
N TYR A 50 -8.11 -9.88 -8.32
CA TYR A 50 -7.05 -10.09 -7.33
C TYR A 50 -6.73 -11.57 -7.21
N ARG A 51 -5.46 -11.88 -6.93
CA ARG A 51 -5.01 -13.22 -6.57
C ARG A 51 -5.09 -13.40 -5.06
N LEU A 52 -5.69 -14.49 -4.64
CA LEU A 52 -5.61 -14.93 -3.24
C LEU A 52 -4.39 -15.82 -3.10
N GLN A 53 -3.44 -15.39 -2.26
CA GLN A 53 -2.18 -16.11 -2.06
C GLN A 53 -2.00 -16.53 -0.61
N VAL A 54 -1.39 -17.70 -0.43
CA VAL A 54 -1.01 -18.25 0.88
C VAL A 54 0.49 -18.38 0.94
N ALA A 55 1.06 -18.07 2.08
CA ALA A 55 2.47 -18.25 2.41
C ALA A 55 2.61 -18.76 3.84
N TRP A 56 3.67 -19.51 4.11
CA TRP A 56 4.06 -19.87 5.46
C TRP A 56 5.21 -18.98 5.91
N ALA A 57 5.10 -18.43 7.11
CA ALA A 57 6.17 -17.71 7.78
C ALA A 57 6.53 -18.42 9.11
N PRO A 58 7.79 -18.42 9.53
CA PRO A 58 8.14 -18.87 10.87
C PRO A 58 7.47 -17.96 11.91
N LEU A 59 7.21 -18.48 13.10
CA LEU A 59 6.62 -17.72 14.21
C LEU A 59 7.57 -16.61 14.69
N GLU A 60 8.87 -16.86 14.62
CA GLU A 60 9.93 -15.88 14.85
C GLU A 60 10.27 -15.17 13.52
N ASP A 61 10.88 -13.99 13.62
CA ASP A 61 11.30 -13.23 12.45
C ASP A 61 12.18 -14.08 11.52
N GLY A 62 11.78 -14.13 10.25
CA GLY A 62 12.51 -14.92 9.27
C GLY A 62 11.84 -14.91 7.89
N PRO A 63 12.55 -15.39 6.86
CA PRO A 63 12.00 -15.45 5.52
C PRO A 63 10.85 -16.48 5.45
N ARG A 64 9.87 -16.19 4.61
CA ARG A 64 8.79 -17.15 4.28
C ARG A 64 9.38 -18.48 3.84
N LEU A 65 8.74 -19.57 4.25
CA LEU A 65 9.15 -20.91 3.89
C LEU A 65 8.93 -21.15 2.40
N GLU A 66 9.80 -21.95 1.79
CA GLU A 66 9.64 -22.39 0.42
C GLU A 66 8.61 -23.54 0.34
N VAL A 67 7.71 -23.42 -0.60
CA VAL A 67 6.69 -24.40 -0.93
C VAL A 67 6.98 -24.97 -2.31
N GLU A 68 6.99 -26.28 -2.47
CA GLU A 68 7.08 -26.92 -3.77
C GLU A 68 5.68 -27.07 -4.37
N ALA A 69 5.43 -26.36 -5.48
CA ALA A 69 4.17 -26.43 -6.20
C ALA A 69 4.43 -26.48 -7.70
N GLY A 70 3.90 -27.51 -8.38
CA GLY A 70 4.07 -27.66 -9.83
C GLY A 70 5.52 -27.88 -10.29
N GLY A 71 6.41 -28.34 -9.41
CA GLY A 71 7.85 -28.52 -9.70
C GLY A 71 8.69 -27.25 -9.52
N GLU A 72 8.10 -26.18 -9.04
CA GLU A 72 8.78 -24.92 -8.72
C GLU A 72 8.82 -24.69 -7.20
N ARG A 73 9.86 -24.02 -6.73
CA ARG A 73 9.97 -23.57 -5.35
C ARG A 73 9.50 -22.12 -5.24
N LEU A 74 8.43 -21.93 -4.52
CA LEU A 74 7.75 -20.66 -4.35
C LEU A 74 7.69 -20.27 -2.87
N ARG A 75 7.73 -19.01 -2.55
CA ARG A 75 7.54 -18.51 -1.18
C ARG A 75 6.08 -18.14 -0.88
N GLN A 76 5.24 -18.20 -1.90
CA GLN A 76 3.80 -17.99 -1.80
C GLN A 76 3.11 -18.68 -2.99
N VAL A 77 1.92 -19.20 -2.75
CA VAL A 77 1.14 -19.95 -3.75
C VAL A 77 -0.19 -19.26 -3.97
N THR A 78 -0.56 -19.05 -5.23
CA THR A 78 -1.90 -18.59 -5.59
C THR A 78 -2.90 -19.74 -5.44
N VAL A 79 -3.88 -19.56 -4.55
CA VAL A 79 -4.92 -20.57 -4.26
C VAL A 79 -6.27 -20.22 -4.87
N GLY A 80 -6.43 -19.02 -5.40
CA GLY A 80 -7.67 -18.58 -6.05
C GLY A 80 -7.59 -17.16 -6.58
N GLN A 81 -8.70 -16.74 -7.20
CA GLN A 81 -8.92 -15.38 -7.68
C GLN A 81 -10.17 -14.81 -7.03
N VAL A 82 -10.16 -13.51 -6.79
CA VAL A 82 -11.25 -12.77 -6.16
C VAL A 82 -11.51 -11.50 -6.95
N THR A 83 -12.73 -11.32 -7.40
CA THR A 83 -13.18 -10.06 -8.00
C THR A 83 -13.64 -9.11 -6.90
N VAL A 84 -12.94 -8.00 -6.70
CA VAL A 84 -13.40 -6.91 -5.84
C VAL A 84 -14.33 -6.02 -6.67
N GLN A 85 -15.57 -5.93 -6.23
CA GLN A 85 -16.56 -5.06 -6.88
C GLN A 85 -16.49 -3.65 -6.28
N ARG A 86 -16.91 -2.65 -7.07
CA ARG A 86 -17.08 -1.29 -6.55
C ARG A 86 -18.06 -1.30 -5.38
N GLY A 87 -17.55 -0.95 -4.20
CA GLY A 87 -18.36 -0.85 -2.99
C GLY A 87 -19.26 0.40 -2.98
N GLN A 88 -20.24 0.41 -2.08
CA GLN A 88 -20.94 1.66 -1.74
C GLN A 88 -19.92 2.62 -1.09
N PRO A 89 -19.99 3.93 -1.38
CA PRO A 89 -19.09 4.91 -0.79
C PRO A 89 -19.22 4.88 0.75
N ARG A 90 -18.20 4.38 1.41
CA ARG A 90 -18.08 4.44 2.86
C ARG A 90 -16.73 5.02 3.18
N SER A 91 -16.70 6.24 3.66
CA SER A 91 -15.47 6.77 4.24
C SER A 91 -15.11 5.94 5.46
N PRO A 92 -13.92 5.34 5.51
CA PRO A 92 -13.45 4.73 6.74
C PRO A 92 -13.29 5.80 7.81
N ILE A 93 -13.22 5.36 9.06
CA ILE A 93 -12.90 6.25 10.18
C ILE A 93 -11.42 6.66 10.01
N LEU A 94 -11.19 7.84 9.45
CA LEU A 94 -9.84 8.34 9.14
C LEU A 94 -9.09 8.87 10.37
N SER A 95 -9.71 8.84 11.54
CA SER A 95 -9.11 9.32 12.80
C SER A 95 -7.87 8.56 13.26
N THR A 96 -7.58 7.41 12.64
CA THR A 96 -6.40 6.58 12.96
C THR A 96 -5.28 6.72 11.93
N LEU A 97 -5.49 7.44 10.83
CA LEU A 97 -4.45 7.62 9.81
C LEU A 97 -3.43 8.65 10.28
N PRO A 98 -2.14 8.37 10.15
CA PRO A 98 -1.11 9.40 10.25
C PRO A 98 -1.37 10.47 9.18
N ASN A 99 -1.08 11.73 9.51
CA ASN A 99 -1.30 12.86 8.59
C ASN A 99 -2.74 12.92 8.03
N ALA A 100 -3.75 12.57 8.86
CA ALA A 100 -5.13 12.74 8.49
C ALA A 100 -5.45 14.22 8.23
N GLY A 101 -6.11 14.52 7.11
CA GLY A 101 -6.39 15.88 6.67
C GLY A 101 -7.52 15.95 5.66
N ALA A 102 -7.65 17.09 4.99
CA ALA A 102 -8.60 17.30 3.91
C ALA A 102 -8.04 18.32 2.91
N THR A 103 -7.05 17.88 2.13
CA THR A 103 -6.43 18.73 1.12
C THR A 103 -7.07 18.49 -0.24
N ALA A 104 -7.64 19.54 -0.83
CA ALA A 104 -8.38 19.45 -2.09
C ALA A 104 -7.44 19.45 -3.31
N PHE A 105 -7.69 18.56 -4.25
CA PHE A 105 -7.02 18.40 -5.54
C PHE A 105 -8.07 18.42 -6.68
N GLY A 106 -8.66 19.56 -6.93
CA GLY A 106 -9.81 19.63 -7.82
C GLY A 106 -11.00 18.85 -7.26
N GLU A 107 -11.45 17.81 -7.97
CA GLU A 107 -12.57 16.97 -7.56
C GLU A 107 -12.18 15.92 -6.50
N LEU A 108 -10.87 15.74 -6.25
CA LEU A 108 -10.35 14.81 -5.26
C LEU A 108 -9.95 15.52 -3.97
N VAL A 109 -10.09 14.82 -2.85
CA VAL A 109 -9.60 15.25 -1.54
C VAL A 109 -8.66 14.19 -1.00
N LEU A 110 -7.41 14.56 -0.71
CA LEU A 110 -6.49 13.73 0.06
C LEU A 110 -6.92 13.75 1.53
N ARG A 111 -7.29 12.60 2.07
CA ARG A 111 -7.82 12.41 3.42
C ARG A 111 -6.75 11.97 4.41
N GLY A 112 -5.60 11.54 3.93
CA GLY A 112 -4.46 11.13 4.73
C GLY A 112 -3.44 10.39 3.90
N HIS A 113 -2.26 10.19 4.48
CA HIS A 113 -1.18 9.42 3.86
C HIS A 113 -0.24 8.84 4.90
N THR A 114 0.52 7.81 4.51
CA THR A 114 1.69 7.29 5.23
C THR A 114 2.93 7.44 4.36
N PRO A 115 4.16 7.39 4.91
CA PRO A 115 4.47 7.50 6.33
C PRO A 115 4.21 8.89 6.87
N ALA A 116 4.02 8.99 8.19
CA ALA A 116 4.05 10.29 8.91
C ALA A 116 5.48 10.77 9.10
N SER A 117 6.37 9.83 9.45
CA SER A 117 7.82 9.95 9.52
C SER A 117 8.42 8.58 9.28
N ALA A 118 9.64 8.52 8.78
CA ALA A 118 10.39 7.29 8.58
C ALA A 118 11.89 7.57 8.66
N GLU A 119 12.65 6.55 9.09
CA GLU A 119 14.08 6.48 8.89
C GLU A 119 14.36 5.58 7.69
N ALA A 120 15.29 5.96 6.84
CA ALA A 120 15.62 5.21 5.64
C ALA A 120 17.08 5.37 5.24
N GLN A 121 17.56 4.46 4.40
CA GLN A 121 18.91 4.51 3.82
C GLN A 121 18.83 4.90 2.35
N PRO A 122 19.90 5.53 1.80
CA PRO A 122 20.01 5.74 0.37
C PRO A 122 19.82 4.45 -0.42
N GLY A 123 18.99 4.48 -1.47
CA GLY A 123 18.65 3.31 -2.28
C GLY A 123 17.50 2.45 -1.74
N GLU A 124 17.01 2.71 -0.56
CA GLU A 124 15.88 1.99 0.02
C GLU A 124 14.55 2.35 -0.65
N VAL A 125 13.57 1.46 -0.50
CA VAL A 125 12.20 1.66 -1.00
C VAL A 125 11.29 2.03 0.16
N ILE A 126 10.68 3.21 0.08
CA ILE A 126 9.66 3.67 1.03
C ILE A 126 8.28 3.33 0.47
N HIS A 127 7.49 2.65 1.28
CA HIS A 127 6.07 2.41 0.98
C HIS A 127 5.24 3.60 1.43
N MET A 128 4.56 4.24 0.50
CA MET A 128 3.62 5.32 0.77
C MET A 128 2.20 4.87 0.44
N GLU A 129 1.29 5.07 1.37
CA GLU A 129 -0.14 4.89 1.16
C GLU A 129 -0.83 6.25 1.14
N THR A 130 -1.79 6.43 0.24
CA THR A 130 -2.59 7.66 0.12
C THR A 130 -4.07 7.31 0.18
N HIS A 131 -4.86 8.17 0.81
CA HIS A 131 -6.30 7.98 1.00
C HIS A 131 -7.07 9.13 0.36
N TRP A 132 -7.94 8.82 -0.57
CA TRP A 132 -8.63 9.77 -1.42
C TRP A 132 -10.14 9.67 -1.27
N LEU A 133 -10.82 10.81 -1.40
CA LEU A 133 -12.26 10.91 -1.53
C LEU A 133 -12.58 11.74 -2.78
N ALA A 134 -13.38 11.21 -3.69
CA ALA A 134 -13.92 11.97 -4.80
C ALA A 134 -15.10 12.82 -4.31
N GLN A 135 -14.92 14.12 -4.11
CA GLN A 135 -16.01 15.02 -3.73
C GLN A 135 -16.94 15.35 -4.89
N ALA A 136 -16.45 15.24 -6.12
CA ALA A 136 -17.22 15.24 -7.36
C ALA A 136 -16.62 14.19 -8.30
N ARG A 137 -17.33 13.85 -9.36
CA ARG A 137 -16.80 12.94 -10.39
C ARG A 137 -15.63 13.60 -11.11
N PRO A 138 -14.41 13.04 -11.07
CA PRO A 138 -13.26 13.58 -11.78
C PRO A 138 -13.50 13.60 -13.30
N GLN A 139 -13.06 14.65 -13.95
CA GLN A 139 -13.24 14.83 -15.39
C GLN A 139 -12.02 14.39 -16.21
N ALA A 140 -10.92 14.03 -15.52
CA ALA A 140 -9.67 13.62 -16.15
C ALA A 140 -8.93 12.61 -15.28
N ALA A 141 -7.97 11.92 -15.89
CA ALA A 141 -6.95 11.18 -15.15
C ALA A 141 -6.01 12.17 -14.44
N TYR A 142 -5.90 12.04 -13.12
CA TYR A 142 -4.96 12.85 -12.34
C TYR A 142 -3.62 12.14 -12.20
N THR A 143 -2.56 12.92 -12.14
CA THR A 143 -1.21 12.46 -11.78
C THR A 143 -0.82 13.06 -10.44
N LEU A 144 -0.41 12.21 -9.53
CA LEU A 144 0.16 12.57 -8.25
C LEU A 144 1.64 12.85 -8.44
N LEU A 145 2.11 14.00 -7.94
CA LEU A 145 3.52 14.35 -7.86
C LEU A 145 3.97 14.24 -6.40
N VAL A 146 5.03 13.50 -6.17
CA VAL A 146 5.67 13.41 -4.84
C VAL A 146 7.10 13.89 -4.98
N GLU A 147 7.52 14.83 -4.14
CA GLU A 147 8.90 15.33 -4.12
C GLU A 147 9.57 15.09 -2.78
N LEU A 148 10.84 14.73 -2.86
CA LEU A 148 11.74 14.66 -1.74
C LEU A 148 12.53 15.98 -1.67
N VAL A 149 12.26 16.78 -0.66
CA VAL A 149 12.82 18.15 -0.51
C VAL A 149 13.74 18.20 0.69
N SER A 150 14.99 18.60 0.47
CA SER A 150 15.99 18.76 1.53
C SER A 150 15.65 19.91 2.49
N ALA A 151 16.35 19.98 3.62
CA ALA A 151 16.21 21.09 4.58
C ALA A 151 16.52 22.45 3.96
N SER A 152 17.37 22.52 2.92
CA SER A 152 17.67 23.76 2.19
C SER A 152 16.59 24.16 1.17
N GLY A 153 15.56 23.33 0.99
CA GLY A 153 14.47 23.55 0.02
C GLY A 153 14.78 23.06 -1.39
N GLN A 154 15.87 22.34 -1.59
CA GLN A 154 16.20 21.72 -2.89
C GLN A 154 15.43 20.40 -3.06
N VAL A 155 14.89 20.20 -4.26
CA VAL A 155 14.30 18.92 -4.66
C VAL A 155 15.42 17.93 -4.93
N ALA A 156 15.52 16.90 -4.09
CA ALA A 156 16.51 15.82 -4.23
C ALA A 156 16.02 14.72 -5.18
N ASN A 157 14.72 14.48 -5.22
CA ASN A 157 14.08 13.57 -6.17
C ASN A 157 12.60 13.89 -6.33
N SER A 158 12.00 13.41 -7.43
CA SER A 158 10.57 13.49 -7.68
C SER A 158 10.05 12.20 -8.32
N TRP A 159 8.82 11.84 -7.98
CA TRP A 159 8.10 10.71 -8.55
C TRP A 159 6.74 11.15 -9.04
N GLN A 160 6.29 10.54 -10.13
CA GLN A 160 4.95 10.74 -10.65
C GLN A 160 4.21 9.39 -10.63
N PHE A 161 2.99 9.40 -10.10
CA PHE A 161 2.15 8.23 -10.01
C PHE A 161 0.74 8.56 -10.46
N ALA A 162 0.00 7.58 -10.99
CA ALA A 162 -1.44 7.64 -10.87
C ALA A 162 -1.79 7.61 -9.37
N PRO A 163 -2.85 8.30 -8.90
CA PRO A 163 -3.30 8.22 -7.50
C PRO A 163 -3.61 6.80 -7.03
N PHE A 164 -3.75 5.89 -7.98
CA PHE A 164 -3.82 4.44 -7.79
C PHE A 164 -2.79 3.70 -8.63
N THR A 165 -2.41 2.54 -8.14
CA THR A 165 -1.81 1.47 -8.95
C THR A 165 -2.93 0.64 -9.58
N GLY A 166 -2.75 0.21 -10.83
CA GLY A 166 -3.69 -0.63 -11.58
C GLY A 166 -4.64 0.12 -12.53
N SER A 167 -5.62 -0.59 -13.04
CA SER A 167 -6.50 -0.15 -14.13
C SER A 167 -7.61 0.83 -13.72
N HIS A 168 -7.68 1.27 -12.43
CA HIS A 168 -8.75 2.12 -11.93
C HIS A 168 -8.40 3.62 -11.97
N SER A 169 -8.22 4.17 -13.19
CA SER A 169 -7.96 5.60 -13.40
C SER A 169 -9.00 6.49 -12.71
N THR A 170 -8.57 7.67 -12.22
CA THR A 170 -9.42 8.61 -11.50
C THR A 170 -10.65 9.06 -12.29
N GLU A 171 -10.60 9.12 -13.61
CA GLU A 171 -11.74 9.45 -14.46
C GLU A 171 -12.90 8.43 -14.39
N LEU A 172 -12.60 7.21 -13.90
CA LEU A 172 -13.59 6.16 -13.66
C LEU A 172 -14.29 6.29 -12.31
N TRP A 173 -13.81 7.17 -11.44
CA TRP A 173 -14.35 7.32 -10.08
C TRP A 173 -15.69 8.00 -10.08
N GLN A 174 -16.48 7.69 -9.09
CA GLN A 174 -17.78 8.32 -8.85
C GLN A 174 -17.71 9.29 -7.68
N GLN A 175 -18.63 10.26 -7.65
CA GLN A 175 -18.80 11.11 -6.48
C GLN A 175 -19.02 10.28 -5.22
N GLY A 176 -18.31 10.60 -4.14
CA GLY A 176 -18.35 9.88 -2.87
C GLY A 176 -17.49 8.64 -2.83
N GLU A 177 -16.84 8.26 -3.95
CA GLU A 177 -15.93 7.12 -3.97
C GLU A 177 -14.70 7.40 -3.10
N TYR A 178 -14.41 6.45 -2.22
CA TYR A 178 -13.21 6.45 -1.40
C TYR A 178 -12.22 5.45 -1.96
N ALA A 179 -10.98 5.86 -1.97
CA ALA A 179 -9.96 5.15 -2.65
C ALA A 179 -8.61 5.21 -1.92
N ARG A 180 -7.85 4.10 -1.96
CA ARG A 180 -6.55 3.95 -1.34
C ARG A 180 -5.50 3.62 -2.39
N GLY A 181 -4.45 4.43 -2.48
CA GLY A 181 -3.32 4.21 -3.37
C GLY A 181 -2.10 3.69 -2.62
N HIS A 182 -1.34 2.79 -3.25
CA HIS A 182 -0.05 2.32 -2.78
C HIS A 182 1.04 2.77 -3.75
N HIS A 183 2.10 3.37 -3.21
CA HIS A 183 3.20 3.91 -4.01
C HIS A 183 4.54 3.46 -3.44
N LEU A 184 5.46 3.10 -4.33
CA LEU A 184 6.82 2.72 -3.98
C LEU A 184 7.76 3.87 -4.36
N LEU A 185 8.36 4.51 -3.35
CA LEU A 185 9.33 5.59 -3.53
C LEU A 185 10.73 4.99 -3.44
N VAL A 186 11.36 4.74 -4.57
CA VAL A 186 12.75 4.28 -4.61
C VAL A 186 13.66 5.47 -4.36
N LEU A 187 14.34 5.51 -3.22
CA LEU A 187 15.25 6.59 -2.85
C LEU A 187 16.51 6.56 -3.71
N PRO A 188 17.03 7.71 -4.14
CA PRO A 188 18.32 7.76 -4.82
C PRO A 188 19.45 7.21 -3.95
N GLY A 189 20.33 6.38 -4.53
CA GLY A 189 21.47 5.80 -3.81
C GLY A 189 22.56 6.83 -3.39
N GLY A 190 22.50 8.05 -3.93
CA GLY A 190 23.43 9.13 -3.61
C GLY A 190 22.87 10.20 -2.69
N LEU A 191 21.79 9.94 -1.96
CA LEU A 191 21.25 10.90 -0.99
C LEU A 191 22.25 11.15 0.14
N ALA A 192 22.46 12.43 0.46
CA ALA A 192 23.26 12.80 1.64
C ALA A 192 22.47 12.50 2.91
N PRO A 193 23.12 12.12 4.02
CA PRO A 193 22.45 12.01 5.31
C PRO A 193 21.80 13.34 5.74
N GLY A 194 20.64 13.26 6.35
CA GLY A 194 19.93 14.44 6.85
C GLY A 194 18.41 14.31 6.79
N SER A 195 17.75 15.37 7.17
CA SER A 195 16.30 15.47 7.21
C SER A 195 15.75 15.93 5.86
N TYR A 196 14.77 15.22 5.35
CA TYR A 196 14.05 15.53 4.12
C TYR A 196 12.55 15.59 4.39
N ARG A 197 11.84 16.26 3.50
CA ARG A 197 10.38 16.32 3.51
C ARG A 197 9.84 15.71 2.24
N LEU A 198 8.85 14.83 2.38
CA LEU A 198 8.00 14.40 1.28
C LEU A 198 6.87 15.40 1.12
N THR A 199 6.77 16.02 -0.04
CA THR A 199 5.66 16.90 -0.41
C THR A 199 4.80 16.22 -1.46
N ILE A 200 3.50 16.33 -1.30
CA ILE A 200 2.52 15.74 -2.21
C ILE A 200 1.84 16.87 -2.98
N GLY A 201 1.77 16.71 -4.29
CA GLY A 201 1.18 17.71 -5.18
C GLY A 201 0.55 17.07 -6.42
N ARG A 202 0.13 17.92 -7.35
CA ARG A 202 -0.20 17.53 -8.72
C ARG A 202 0.71 18.28 -9.69
N GLU A 203 0.79 17.84 -10.91
CA GLU A 203 1.54 18.58 -11.94
C GLU A 203 1.10 20.05 -11.98
N GLY A 204 2.06 20.94 -11.75
CA GLY A 204 1.87 22.39 -11.77
C GLY A 204 1.34 23.04 -10.47
N ALA A 205 1.09 22.29 -9.38
CA ALA A 205 0.69 22.87 -8.10
C ALA A 205 1.06 22.00 -6.91
N PHE A 206 1.82 22.55 -5.95
CA PHE A 206 2.06 21.95 -4.63
C PHE A 206 1.04 22.45 -3.62
N PHE A 207 0.72 21.57 -2.67
CA PHE A 207 -0.26 21.86 -1.63
C PHE A 207 0.44 22.24 -0.33
N PRO A 208 0.13 23.39 0.25
CA PRO A 208 0.65 23.76 1.56
C PRO A 208 0.01 22.86 2.63
N GLY A 209 0.82 22.16 3.40
CA GLY A 209 0.35 21.47 4.61
C GLY A 209 0.62 19.97 4.69
N GLU A 210 0.66 19.26 3.58
CA GLU A 210 0.88 17.81 3.57
C GLU A 210 2.39 17.50 3.50
N ARG A 211 2.98 17.12 4.64
CA ARG A 211 4.42 16.88 4.74
C ARG A 211 4.69 15.67 5.62
N ALA A 212 5.26 14.64 5.05
CA ALA A 212 5.94 13.60 5.82
C ALA A 212 7.42 13.98 6.01
N VAL A 213 7.98 13.68 7.16
CA VAL A 213 9.41 13.85 7.43
C VAL A 213 10.12 12.52 7.20
N LEU A 214 11.17 12.54 6.42
CA LEU A 214 12.02 11.39 6.16
C LEU A 214 13.44 11.69 6.65
N GLU A 215 13.94 10.90 7.60
CA GLU A 215 15.32 10.99 8.06
C GLU A 215 16.18 9.99 7.30
N ILE A 216 17.17 10.48 6.60
CA ILE A 216 18.15 9.66 5.88
C ILE A 216 19.33 9.42 6.79
N ALA A 217 19.53 8.15 7.17
CA ALA A 217 20.65 7.72 8.00
C ALA A 217 21.98 7.82 7.21
N ALA A 218 23.09 8.01 7.94
CA ALA A 218 24.42 7.82 7.38
C ALA A 218 24.62 6.33 7.04
N PRO A 219 25.29 6.00 5.94
CA PRO A 219 25.59 4.63 5.55
C PRO A 219 26.51 3.92 6.56
#